data_9c8610599968e63569aa2773e3107c59
#
_entry.id   9c8610599968e63569aa2773e3107c59
#
_cell.length_a   1.000
_cell.length_b   1.000
_cell.length_c   1.000
_cell.angle_alpha   90.00
_cell.angle_beta   90.00
_cell.angle_gamma   90.00
#
_symmetry.space_group_name_H-M   'P 1'
#
loop_
_entity.id
_entity.type
_entity.pdbx_description
1 polymer ?
#
loop_
_entity_poly.entity_id
_entity_poly.type
_entity_poly.pdbx_seq_one_letter_code
_entity_poly.pdbx_strand_id
1 'polypeptide(L)'
;LIWRNYIMETFLWVEAYRPKDIESCVLPKVLKESLNNFVVEGQLPNLILFGSPGVGKTTAAKAMLDEIGSTYMMINGSEESGIDVLRTKIKNFASTVSLHGGRKYIILDEADYLNPQSTQPALRGFMEEFHKNCGFILTCNYKNRLIPALHSRCSVVDFSIPNSEKPKLANKFMARVIAILEDQNVKYDNRVIVEVINKYFP
;
A
#
# COMPACT_ATOMS: atom_id res chain seq x y z
N LEU A 1 5.27 22.98 14.11
CA LEU A 1 4.31 21.95 13.66
C LEU A 1 4.98 20.85 12.82
N ILE A 2 5.85 21.22 11.86
CA ILE A 2 6.59 20.27 10.98
C ILE A 2 7.52 19.35 11.81
N TRP A 3 8.24 19.87 12.80
CA TRP A 3 9.13 19.10 13.67
C TRP A 3 8.39 18.10 14.56
N ARG A 4 7.17 18.39 14.96
CA ARG A 4 6.37 17.50 15.82
C ARG A 4 5.87 16.26 15.06
N ASN A 5 5.52 16.40 13.79
CA ASN A 5 5.14 15.27 12.94
C ASN A 5 6.33 14.39 12.60
N TYR A 6 7.51 14.96 12.31
CA TYR A 6 8.73 14.21 12.04
C TYR A 6 9.19 13.35 13.23
N ILE A 7 9.08 13.89 14.47
CA ILE A 7 9.41 13.16 15.70
C ILE A 7 8.40 12.04 15.98
N MET A 8 7.12 12.22 15.68
CA MET A 8 6.12 11.15 15.85
C MET A 8 6.26 10.02 14.83
N GLU A 9 6.63 10.30 13.58
CA GLU A 9 6.87 9.25 12.56
C GLU A 9 8.10 8.41 12.90
N THR A 10 9.15 8.99 13.48
CA THR A 10 10.35 8.25 13.92
C THR A 10 10.16 7.46 15.20
N PHE A 11 9.14 7.73 15.99
CA PHE A 11 8.89 7.04 17.26
C PHE A 11 8.25 5.67 17.07
N LEU A 12 7.47 5.47 16.02
CA LEU A 12 6.85 4.18 15.72
C LEU A 12 7.74 3.38 14.75
N TRP A 13 8.29 2.27 15.21
CA TRP A 13 9.11 1.37 14.38
C TRP A 13 8.40 0.93 13.09
N VAL A 14 7.08 0.76 13.14
CA VAL A 14 6.26 0.43 11.96
C VAL A 14 6.42 1.45 10.84
N GLU A 15 6.57 2.73 11.15
CA GLU A 15 6.76 3.76 10.13
C GLU A 15 8.25 4.00 9.85
N ALA A 16 9.12 4.01 10.88
CA ALA A 16 10.55 4.23 10.73
C ALA A 16 11.23 3.18 9.84
N TYR A 17 10.81 1.92 9.98
CA TYR A 17 11.36 0.77 9.23
C TYR A 17 10.47 0.33 8.05
N ARG A 18 9.50 1.14 7.66
CA ARG A 18 8.68 0.84 6.48
C ARG A 18 9.56 0.86 5.21
N PRO A 19 9.50 -0.18 4.35
CA PRO A 19 10.19 -0.18 3.06
C PRO A 19 9.83 1.04 2.22
N LYS A 20 10.84 1.65 1.59
CA LYS A 20 10.69 2.80 0.69
C LYS A 20 10.84 2.45 -0.79
N ASP A 21 11.18 1.21 -1.07
CA ASP A 21 11.33 0.64 -2.42
C ASP A 21 10.80 -0.80 -2.43
N ILE A 22 10.52 -1.31 -3.63
CA ILE A 22 9.97 -2.65 -3.82
C ILE A 22 11.00 -3.73 -3.46
N GLU A 23 12.28 -3.48 -3.68
CA GLU A 23 13.32 -4.48 -3.39
C GLU A 23 13.44 -4.75 -1.89
N SER A 24 13.28 -3.74 -1.06
CA SER A 24 13.25 -3.86 0.41
C SER A 24 11.99 -4.52 0.96
N CYS A 25 10.92 -4.66 0.18
CA CYS A 25 9.70 -5.34 0.60
C CYS A 25 9.93 -6.85 0.71
N VAL A 26 9.33 -7.50 1.70
CA VAL A 26 9.33 -8.98 1.83
C VAL A 26 8.14 -9.54 1.05
N LEU A 27 8.34 -9.79 -0.23
CA LEU A 27 7.32 -10.26 -1.17
C LEU A 27 7.84 -11.45 -1.99
N PRO A 28 6.93 -12.29 -2.55
CA PRO A 28 7.30 -13.30 -3.56
C PRO A 28 8.04 -12.70 -4.75
N LYS A 29 8.99 -13.46 -5.32
CA LYS A 29 9.85 -12.94 -6.40
C LYS A 29 9.04 -12.49 -7.61
N VAL A 30 8.09 -13.31 -8.05
CA VAL A 30 7.22 -12.99 -9.20
C VAL A 30 6.40 -11.71 -8.98
N LEU A 31 5.90 -11.52 -7.76
CA LEU A 31 5.16 -10.32 -7.40
C LEU A 31 6.08 -9.08 -7.42
N LYS A 32 7.29 -9.17 -6.87
CA LYS A 32 8.28 -8.08 -6.95
C LYS A 32 8.58 -7.69 -8.39
N GLU A 33 8.84 -8.65 -9.26
CA GLU A 33 9.11 -8.41 -10.68
C GLU A 33 7.93 -7.70 -11.36
N SER A 34 6.70 -8.12 -11.07
CA SER A 34 5.49 -7.47 -11.60
C SER A 34 5.36 -6.01 -11.11
N LEU A 35 5.62 -5.75 -9.83
CA LEU A 35 5.56 -4.40 -9.27
C LEU A 35 6.71 -3.51 -9.79
N ASN A 36 7.92 -4.05 -9.92
CA ASN A 36 9.06 -3.34 -10.49
C ASN A 36 8.83 -2.91 -11.93
N ASN A 37 8.12 -3.70 -12.74
CA ASN A 37 7.76 -3.30 -14.11
C ASN A 37 6.94 -1.99 -14.11
N PHE A 38 6.00 -1.83 -13.20
CA PHE A 38 5.26 -0.57 -13.07
C PHE A 38 6.17 0.60 -12.63
N VAL A 39 7.09 0.36 -11.70
CA VAL A 39 8.02 1.39 -11.19
C VAL A 39 8.96 1.87 -12.31
N VAL A 40 9.49 0.94 -13.11
CA VAL A 40 10.40 1.26 -14.23
C VAL A 40 9.73 2.14 -15.29
N GLU A 41 8.42 1.98 -15.52
CA GLU A 41 7.64 2.84 -16.42
C GLU A 41 7.51 4.29 -15.90
N GLY A 42 7.83 4.54 -14.63
CA GLY A 42 7.77 5.87 -13.99
C GLY A 42 6.35 6.41 -13.78
N GLN A 43 5.34 5.66 -14.20
CA GLN A 43 3.93 5.96 -14.00
C GLN A 43 3.16 4.68 -13.70
N LEU A 44 2.37 4.68 -12.61
CA LEU A 44 1.53 3.55 -12.27
C LEU A 44 0.15 3.68 -12.93
N PRO A 45 -0.40 2.60 -13.47
CA PRO A 45 -1.83 2.56 -13.83
C PRO A 45 -2.68 2.62 -12.54
N ASN A 46 -3.99 2.70 -12.68
CA ASN A 46 -4.84 2.43 -11.53
C ASN A 46 -4.69 0.96 -11.13
N LEU A 47 -4.51 0.68 -9.84
CA LEU A 47 -4.23 -0.65 -9.31
C LEU A 47 -5.27 -1.09 -8.29
N ILE A 48 -5.57 -2.38 -8.29
CA ILE A 48 -6.22 -3.08 -7.17
C ILE A 48 -5.21 -4.11 -6.64
N LEU A 49 -4.74 -3.90 -5.41
CA LEU A 49 -3.86 -4.81 -4.69
C LEU A 49 -4.73 -5.64 -3.74
N PHE A 50 -4.92 -6.93 -4.01
CA PHE A 50 -5.78 -7.78 -3.19
C PHE A 50 -5.00 -8.95 -2.57
N GLY A 51 -5.45 -9.43 -1.43
CA GLY A 51 -4.84 -10.56 -0.71
C GLY A 51 -5.14 -10.53 0.78
N SER A 52 -4.74 -11.54 1.49
CA SER A 52 -4.96 -11.68 2.95
C SER A 52 -4.42 -10.47 3.73
N PRO A 53 -4.93 -10.19 4.94
CA PRO A 53 -4.33 -9.20 5.82
C PRO A 53 -2.85 -9.50 6.09
N GLY A 54 -2.03 -8.47 6.26
CA GLY A 54 -0.62 -8.62 6.63
C GLY A 54 0.36 -8.93 5.49
N VAL A 55 -0.09 -9.23 4.26
CA VAL A 55 0.80 -9.59 3.13
C VAL A 55 1.57 -8.42 2.51
N GLY A 56 1.42 -7.20 3.02
CA GLY A 56 2.22 -6.04 2.61
C GLY A 56 1.62 -5.17 1.49
N LYS A 57 0.31 -5.26 1.19
CA LYS A 57 -0.37 -4.47 0.13
C LYS A 57 -0.13 -2.95 0.27
N THR A 58 -0.49 -2.38 1.41
CA THR A 58 -0.34 -0.94 1.69
C THR A 58 1.12 -0.52 1.70
N THR A 59 2.00 -1.37 2.23
CA THR A 59 3.45 -1.14 2.23
C THR A 59 4.00 -1.09 0.80
N ALA A 60 3.62 -2.02 -0.06
CA ALA A 60 4.04 -2.06 -1.45
C ALA A 60 3.48 -0.85 -2.24
N ALA A 61 2.23 -0.45 -2.00
CA ALA A 61 1.64 0.74 -2.61
C ALA A 61 2.45 2.00 -2.29
N LYS A 62 2.80 2.21 -1.02
CA LYS A 62 3.65 3.34 -0.60
C LYS A 62 5.06 3.23 -1.19
N ALA A 63 5.70 2.05 -1.11
CA ALA A 63 7.04 1.83 -1.63
C ALA A 63 7.16 2.14 -3.13
N MET A 64 6.20 1.70 -3.96
CA MET A 64 6.16 2.05 -5.39
C MET A 64 6.11 3.58 -5.62
N LEU A 65 5.26 4.28 -4.85
CA LEU A 65 5.08 5.72 -5.00
C LEU A 65 6.28 6.53 -4.49
N ASP A 66 6.89 6.09 -3.39
CA ASP A 66 8.11 6.68 -2.86
C ASP A 66 9.28 6.49 -3.85
N GLU A 67 9.41 5.30 -4.45
CA GLU A 67 10.46 4.96 -5.42
C GLU A 67 10.37 5.79 -6.71
N ILE A 68 9.16 6.04 -7.23
CA ILE A 68 8.95 6.92 -8.39
C ILE A 68 8.88 8.42 -8.02
N GLY A 69 9.03 8.77 -6.75
CA GLY A 69 9.00 10.16 -6.28
C GLY A 69 7.65 10.86 -6.45
N SER A 70 6.55 10.13 -6.48
CA SER A 70 5.21 10.71 -6.70
C SER A 70 4.56 11.20 -5.42
N THR A 71 3.89 12.35 -5.51
CA THR A 71 3.04 12.86 -4.43
C THR A 71 1.79 12.00 -4.29
N TYR A 72 1.49 11.53 -3.09
CA TYR A 72 0.27 10.76 -2.83
C TYR A 72 -0.46 11.18 -1.56
N MET A 73 -1.74 10.85 -1.52
CA MET A 73 -2.61 10.97 -0.35
C MET A 73 -3.18 9.58 -0.03
N MET A 74 -3.26 9.27 1.24
CA MET A 74 -3.88 8.02 1.71
C MET A 74 -5.22 8.30 2.37
N ILE A 75 -6.22 7.50 2.06
CA ILE A 75 -7.55 7.49 2.64
C ILE A 75 -7.85 6.06 3.09
N ASN A 76 -8.26 5.89 4.34
CA ASN A 76 -8.68 4.59 4.86
C ASN A 76 -10.19 4.41 4.66
N GLY A 77 -10.58 3.41 3.83
CA GLY A 77 -11.98 3.14 3.52
C GLY A 77 -12.80 2.63 4.71
N SER A 78 -12.16 2.06 5.72
CA SER A 78 -12.85 1.61 6.94
C SER A 78 -13.18 2.75 7.91
N GLU A 79 -12.38 3.81 7.90
CA GLU A 79 -12.57 4.98 8.77
C GLU A 79 -13.34 6.10 8.08
N GLU A 80 -13.12 6.28 6.80
CA GLU A 80 -13.61 7.41 6.00
C GLU A 80 -14.51 6.94 4.85
N SER A 81 -15.54 6.16 5.13
CA SER A 81 -16.42 5.55 4.12
C SER A 81 -17.51 6.49 3.56
N GLY A 82 -17.68 7.68 4.13
CA GLY A 82 -18.69 8.66 3.72
C GLY A 82 -18.41 9.26 2.35
N ILE A 83 -19.41 9.23 1.43
CA ILE A 83 -19.25 9.69 0.05
C ILE A 83 -18.85 11.18 -0.04
N ASP A 84 -19.38 12.04 0.81
CA ASP A 84 -19.12 13.48 0.75
C ASP A 84 -17.71 13.83 1.25
N VAL A 85 -17.22 13.11 2.26
CA VAL A 85 -15.85 13.24 2.76
C VAL A 85 -14.85 12.81 1.69
N LEU A 86 -15.08 11.65 1.08
CA LEU A 86 -14.25 11.15 -0.02
C LEU A 86 -14.28 12.09 -1.21
N ARG A 87 -15.47 12.55 -1.63
CA ARG A 87 -15.61 13.50 -2.74
C ARG A 87 -14.80 14.76 -2.52
N THR A 88 -14.90 15.36 -1.36
CA THR A 88 -14.20 16.59 -1.02
C THR A 88 -12.68 16.39 -0.99
N LYS A 89 -12.20 15.33 -0.33
CA LYS A 89 -10.76 15.02 -0.25
C LYS A 89 -10.17 14.71 -1.61
N ILE A 90 -10.82 13.85 -2.39
CA ILE A 90 -10.36 13.44 -3.73
C ILE A 90 -10.31 14.65 -4.65
N LYS A 91 -11.40 15.45 -4.72
CA LYS A 91 -11.44 16.64 -5.58
C LYS A 91 -10.37 17.66 -5.21
N ASN A 92 -10.24 17.99 -3.94
CA ASN A 92 -9.23 18.95 -3.47
C ASN A 92 -7.82 18.50 -3.82
N PHE A 93 -7.51 17.22 -3.61
CA PHE A 93 -6.19 16.68 -3.92
C PHE A 93 -5.95 16.58 -5.43
N ALA A 94 -6.89 16.02 -6.20
CA ALA A 94 -6.74 15.77 -7.62
C ALA A 94 -6.74 17.06 -8.48
N SER A 95 -7.42 18.13 -8.01
CA SER A 95 -7.48 19.42 -8.70
C SER A 95 -6.21 20.26 -8.54
N THR A 96 -5.35 19.98 -7.55
CA THR A 96 -4.10 20.71 -7.37
C THR A 96 -2.98 20.12 -8.24
N VAL A 97 -2.05 20.95 -8.68
CA VAL A 97 -0.86 20.50 -9.44
C VAL A 97 0.18 19.95 -8.47
N SER A 98 0.93 18.94 -8.89
CA SER A 98 2.08 18.45 -8.14
C SER A 98 3.22 19.47 -8.19
N LEU A 99 3.83 19.77 -7.03
CA LEU A 99 4.98 20.70 -6.94
C LEU A 99 6.23 20.14 -7.64
N HIS A 100 6.35 18.83 -7.73
CA HIS A 100 7.49 18.14 -8.36
C HIS A 100 7.19 17.71 -9.80
N GLY A 101 6.04 18.09 -10.35
CA GLY A 101 5.56 17.59 -11.63
C GLY A 101 5.04 16.15 -11.54
N GLY A 102 4.55 15.61 -12.66
CA GLY A 102 4.07 14.24 -12.75
C GLY A 102 2.66 14.01 -12.19
N ARG A 103 2.23 12.76 -12.29
CA ARG A 103 0.91 12.30 -11.85
C ARG A 103 0.91 12.09 -10.33
N LYS A 104 -0.14 12.55 -9.65
CA LYS A 104 -0.38 12.27 -8.23
C LYS A 104 -1.15 10.98 -8.04
N TYR A 105 -1.13 10.44 -6.83
CA TYR A 105 -1.84 9.19 -6.54
C TYR A 105 -2.67 9.29 -5.27
N ILE A 106 -3.79 8.55 -5.25
CA ILE A 106 -4.61 8.35 -4.07
C ILE A 106 -4.57 6.87 -3.74
N ILE A 107 -4.07 6.54 -2.55
CA ILE A 107 -4.17 5.21 -1.98
C ILE A 107 -5.50 5.14 -1.21
N LEU A 108 -6.38 4.24 -1.65
CA LEU A 108 -7.60 3.89 -0.93
C LEU A 108 -7.34 2.56 -0.22
N ASP A 109 -6.94 2.66 1.03
CA ASP A 109 -6.66 1.48 1.85
C ASP A 109 -7.98 0.88 2.35
N GLU A 110 -8.05 -0.44 2.41
CA GLU A 110 -9.27 -1.17 2.79
C GLU A 110 -10.52 -0.78 1.96
N ALA A 111 -10.35 -0.66 0.63
CA ALA A 111 -11.41 -0.20 -0.28
C ALA A 111 -12.65 -1.14 -0.31
N ASP A 112 -12.52 -2.37 0.15
CA ASP A 112 -13.62 -3.33 0.30
C ASP A 112 -14.60 -2.99 1.44
N TYR A 113 -14.31 -1.99 2.26
CA TYR A 113 -15.24 -1.39 3.23
C TYR A 113 -16.06 -0.24 2.65
N LEU A 114 -15.69 0.29 1.47
CA LEU A 114 -16.45 1.35 0.82
C LEU A 114 -17.81 0.84 0.35
N ASN A 115 -18.85 1.66 0.54
CA ASN A 115 -20.22 1.30 0.16
C ASN A 115 -20.33 1.03 -1.35
N PRO A 116 -20.77 -0.19 -1.77
CA PRO A 116 -20.83 -0.57 -3.18
C PRO A 116 -21.96 0.11 -3.96
N GLN A 117 -22.97 0.69 -3.28
CA GLN A 117 -24.10 1.34 -3.92
C GLN A 117 -23.91 2.85 -4.09
N SER A 118 -23.02 3.47 -3.29
CA SER A 118 -22.83 4.93 -3.31
C SER A 118 -21.39 5.33 -3.58
N THR A 119 -20.46 4.91 -2.73
CA THR A 119 -19.08 5.39 -2.74
C THR A 119 -18.25 4.80 -3.88
N GLN A 120 -18.37 3.50 -4.12
CA GLN A 120 -17.62 2.85 -5.20
C GLN A 120 -18.05 3.34 -6.61
N PRO A 121 -19.35 3.55 -6.94
CA PRO A 121 -19.76 4.18 -8.19
C PRO A 121 -19.22 5.62 -8.35
N ALA A 122 -19.20 6.40 -7.27
CA ALA A 122 -18.62 7.74 -7.30
C ALA A 122 -17.11 7.71 -7.57
N LEU A 123 -16.39 6.75 -6.96
CA LEU A 123 -14.97 6.54 -7.19
C LEU A 123 -14.66 6.23 -8.66
N ARG A 124 -15.51 5.42 -9.31
CA ARG A 124 -15.43 5.20 -10.76
C ARG A 124 -15.45 6.52 -11.53
N GLY A 125 -16.38 7.42 -11.17
CA GLY A 125 -16.47 8.74 -11.78
C GLY A 125 -15.22 9.58 -11.61
N PHE A 126 -14.62 9.56 -10.40
CA PHE A 126 -13.36 10.27 -10.12
C PHE A 126 -12.18 9.71 -10.91
N MET A 127 -12.09 8.40 -11.08
CA MET A 127 -11.05 7.78 -11.92
C MET A 127 -11.13 8.25 -13.38
N GLU A 128 -12.33 8.47 -13.89
CA GLU A 128 -12.55 9.00 -15.24
C GLU A 128 -12.26 10.51 -15.32
N GLU A 129 -12.78 11.29 -14.36
CA GLU A 129 -12.64 12.74 -14.30
C GLU A 129 -11.16 13.17 -14.16
N PHE A 130 -10.39 12.49 -13.30
CA PHE A 130 -9.02 12.89 -12.94
C PHE A 130 -7.93 12.04 -13.58
N HIS A 131 -8.25 11.19 -14.56
CA HIS A 131 -7.31 10.21 -15.14
C HIS A 131 -5.97 10.79 -15.60
N LYS A 132 -5.93 12.06 -16.04
CA LYS A 132 -4.71 12.74 -16.50
C LYS A 132 -3.80 13.16 -15.34
N ASN A 133 -4.39 13.59 -14.23
CA ASN A 133 -3.67 14.23 -13.13
C ASN A 133 -3.49 13.32 -11.93
N CYS A 134 -4.37 12.33 -11.75
CA CYS A 134 -4.41 11.50 -10.57
C CYS A 134 -4.62 10.02 -10.91
N GLY A 135 -3.80 9.16 -10.31
CA GLY A 135 -3.97 7.71 -10.31
C GLY A 135 -4.55 7.22 -8.99
N PHE A 136 -5.09 6.01 -8.99
CA PHE A 136 -5.73 5.40 -7.84
C PHE A 136 -5.12 4.01 -7.58
N ILE A 137 -4.77 3.76 -6.32
CA ILE A 137 -4.32 2.45 -5.85
C ILE A 137 -5.28 2.01 -4.75
N LEU A 138 -6.03 0.95 -5.00
CA LEU A 138 -6.97 0.38 -4.05
C LEU A 138 -6.33 -0.84 -3.40
N THR A 139 -6.32 -0.92 -2.08
CA THR A 139 -6.02 -2.17 -1.39
C THR A 139 -7.31 -2.81 -0.91
N CYS A 140 -7.40 -4.13 -0.93
CA CYS A 140 -8.55 -4.85 -0.39
C CYS A 140 -8.15 -6.26 0.05
N ASN A 141 -8.91 -6.81 1.00
CA ASN A 141 -8.77 -8.20 1.40
C ASN A 141 -9.66 -9.10 0.53
N TYR A 142 -10.82 -8.61 0.12
CA TYR A 142 -11.82 -9.34 -0.64
C TYR A 142 -12.16 -8.62 -1.95
N LYS A 143 -11.53 -9.03 -3.06
CA LYS A 143 -11.76 -8.41 -4.37
C LYS A 143 -13.21 -8.44 -4.85
N ASN A 144 -13.98 -9.45 -4.42
CA ASN A 144 -15.39 -9.61 -4.77
C ASN A 144 -16.33 -8.58 -4.10
N ARG A 145 -15.84 -7.82 -3.11
CA ARG A 145 -16.57 -6.70 -2.53
C ARG A 145 -16.43 -5.41 -3.34
N LEU A 146 -15.50 -5.37 -4.29
CA LEU A 146 -15.37 -4.26 -5.22
C LEU A 146 -16.26 -4.49 -6.45
N ILE A 147 -16.96 -3.44 -6.89
CA ILE A 147 -17.86 -3.53 -8.05
C ILE A 147 -17.08 -3.81 -9.35
N PRO A 148 -17.67 -4.53 -10.33
CA PRO A 148 -17.01 -4.83 -11.60
C PRO A 148 -16.51 -3.59 -12.36
N ALA A 149 -17.19 -2.46 -12.19
CA ALA A 149 -16.80 -1.20 -12.79
C ALA A 149 -15.45 -0.65 -12.33
N LEU A 150 -14.98 -0.98 -11.13
CA LEU A 150 -13.62 -0.67 -10.64
C LEU A 150 -12.60 -1.65 -11.20
N HIS A 151 -12.94 -2.95 -11.24
CA HIS A 151 -12.07 -3.96 -11.84
C HIS A 151 -11.72 -3.68 -13.30
N SER A 152 -12.68 -3.17 -14.09
CA SER A 152 -12.45 -2.83 -15.50
C SER A 152 -11.54 -1.61 -15.72
N ARG A 153 -11.24 -0.83 -14.67
CA ARG A 153 -10.45 0.40 -14.72
C ARG A 153 -9.11 0.31 -14.01
N CYS A 154 -8.83 -0.83 -13.41
CA CYS A 154 -7.62 -1.06 -12.64
C CYS A 154 -6.92 -2.34 -13.09
N SER A 155 -5.61 -2.35 -13.08
CA SER A 155 -4.83 -3.57 -13.13
C SER A 155 -4.89 -4.27 -11.78
N VAL A 156 -5.24 -5.56 -11.77
CA VAL A 156 -5.45 -6.32 -10.55
C VAL A 156 -4.19 -7.11 -10.24
N VAL A 157 -3.63 -6.91 -9.04
CA VAL A 157 -2.41 -7.58 -8.57
C VAL A 157 -2.73 -8.45 -7.36
N ASP A 158 -2.39 -9.74 -7.45
CA ASP A 158 -2.61 -10.72 -6.40
C ASP A 158 -1.41 -10.79 -5.46
N PHE A 159 -1.64 -10.51 -4.18
CA PHE A 159 -0.65 -10.60 -3.10
C PHE A 159 -0.68 -11.95 -2.37
N SER A 160 -1.37 -12.95 -2.91
CA SER A 160 -1.38 -14.29 -2.32
C SER A 160 0.03 -14.88 -2.28
N ILE A 161 0.40 -15.43 -1.13
CA ILE A 161 1.70 -16.07 -0.95
C ILE A 161 1.53 -17.57 -1.16
N PRO A 162 2.17 -18.14 -2.21
CA PRO A 162 2.18 -19.59 -2.41
C PRO A 162 2.76 -20.32 -1.20
N ASN A 163 2.17 -21.44 -0.81
CA ASN A 163 2.65 -22.23 0.33
C ASN A 163 4.12 -22.65 0.20
N SER A 164 4.59 -22.89 -1.02
CA SER A 164 5.99 -23.23 -1.31
C SER A 164 6.98 -22.09 -1.02
N GLU A 165 6.53 -20.84 -1.06
CA GLU A 165 7.37 -19.65 -0.82
C GLU A 165 7.30 -19.17 0.63
N LYS A 166 6.28 -19.56 1.40
CA LYS A 166 6.09 -19.11 2.78
C LYS A 166 7.33 -19.30 3.66
N PRO A 167 8.02 -20.46 3.70
CA PRO A 167 9.20 -20.65 4.54
C PRO A 167 10.35 -19.69 4.17
N LYS A 168 10.55 -19.47 2.87
CA LYS A 168 11.59 -18.56 2.38
C LYS A 168 11.31 -17.11 2.73
N LEU A 169 10.05 -16.70 2.63
CA LEU A 169 9.63 -15.35 3.00
C LEU A 169 9.66 -15.14 4.51
N ALA A 170 9.27 -16.16 5.32
CA ALA A 170 9.38 -16.12 6.76
C ALA A 170 10.83 -15.94 7.22
N ASN A 171 11.81 -16.62 6.59
CA ASN A 171 13.22 -16.44 6.87
C ASN A 171 13.71 -15.02 6.51
N LYS A 172 13.27 -14.46 5.38
CA LYS A 172 13.59 -13.07 5.03
C LYS A 172 13.00 -12.07 6.01
N PHE A 173 11.77 -12.32 6.45
CA PHE A 173 11.10 -11.48 7.43
C PHE A 173 11.81 -11.56 8.79
N MET A 174 12.22 -12.75 9.22
CA MET A 174 13.02 -12.96 10.43
C MET A 174 14.34 -12.18 10.37
N ALA A 175 15.09 -12.28 9.27
CA ALA A 175 16.33 -11.53 9.09
C ALA A 175 16.11 -10.01 9.22
N ARG A 176 15.01 -9.50 8.67
CA ARG A 176 14.64 -8.08 8.79
C ARG A 176 14.31 -7.70 10.24
N VAL A 177 13.56 -8.52 10.98
CA VAL A 177 13.26 -8.29 12.39
C VAL A 177 14.53 -8.25 13.22
N ILE A 178 15.46 -9.17 12.99
CA ILE A 178 16.76 -9.20 13.66
C ILE A 178 17.54 -7.92 13.39
N ALA A 179 17.65 -7.49 12.13
CA ALA A 179 18.34 -6.26 11.76
C ALA A 179 17.75 -5.01 12.47
N ILE A 180 16.43 -4.95 12.60
CA ILE A 180 15.75 -3.85 13.33
C ILE A 180 16.10 -3.88 14.82
N LEU A 181 16.08 -5.05 15.44
CA LEU A 181 16.41 -5.21 16.87
C LEU A 181 17.87 -4.84 17.15
N GLU A 182 18.79 -5.22 16.25
CA GLU A 182 20.21 -4.85 16.34
C GLU A 182 20.41 -3.34 16.19
N ASP A 183 19.75 -2.71 15.22
CA ASP A 183 19.82 -1.26 15.03
C ASP A 183 19.30 -0.48 16.25
N GLN A 184 18.29 -1.00 16.91
CA GLN A 184 17.71 -0.42 18.13
C GLN A 184 18.41 -0.88 19.43
N ASN A 185 19.51 -1.65 19.32
CA ASN A 185 20.26 -2.20 20.47
C ASN A 185 19.38 -3.00 21.45
N VAL A 186 18.35 -3.69 20.96
CA VAL A 186 17.47 -4.54 21.76
C VAL A 186 18.03 -5.95 21.82
N LYS A 187 18.25 -6.46 23.04
CA LYS A 187 18.65 -7.86 23.25
C LYS A 187 17.49 -8.80 22.89
N TYR A 188 17.78 -9.85 22.17
CA TYR A 188 16.77 -10.84 21.73
C TYR A 188 17.28 -12.28 21.87
N ASP A 189 16.34 -13.22 21.93
CA ASP A 189 16.59 -14.65 21.80
C ASP A 189 15.99 -15.12 20.48
N ASN A 190 16.80 -15.81 19.68
CA ASN A 190 16.37 -16.35 18.39
C ASN A 190 15.14 -17.28 18.49
N ARG A 191 14.99 -18.01 19.59
CA ARG A 191 13.85 -18.90 19.83
C ARG A 191 12.54 -18.09 19.93
N VAL A 192 12.59 -16.98 20.67
CA VAL A 192 11.44 -16.07 20.82
C VAL A 192 11.07 -15.44 19.48
N ILE A 193 12.06 -15.03 18.67
CA ILE A 193 11.78 -14.46 17.34
C ILE A 193 11.10 -15.50 16.46
N VAL A 194 11.58 -16.75 16.46
CA VAL A 194 10.93 -17.83 15.67
C VAL A 194 9.47 -18.03 16.09
N GLU A 195 9.17 -18.03 17.38
CA GLU A 195 7.79 -18.13 17.86
C GLU A 195 6.92 -16.96 17.40
N VAL A 196 7.45 -15.73 17.49
CA VAL A 196 6.75 -14.51 17.01
C VAL A 196 6.47 -14.62 15.51
N ILE A 197 7.47 -15.01 14.72
CA ILE A 197 7.30 -15.17 13.27
C ILE A 197 6.24 -16.24 12.95
N ASN A 198 6.32 -17.41 13.59
CA ASN A 198 5.35 -18.48 13.36
C ASN A 198 3.91 -18.07 13.71
N LYS A 199 3.73 -17.18 14.68
CA LYS A 199 2.42 -16.71 15.14
C LYS A 199 1.85 -15.58 14.29
N TYR A 200 2.68 -14.68 13.77
CA TYR A 200 2.24 -13.41 13.16
C TYR A 200 2.61 -13.25 11.69
N PHE A 201 3.47 -14.11 11.13
CA PHE A 201 3.75 -14.10 9.69
C PHE A 201 2.57 -14.69 8.91
N PRO A 202 2.19 -14.10 7.77
CA PRO A 202 1.07 -14.49 6.93
C PRO A 202 1.06 -15.92 6.45
#